data_21ce04a22494e3b8c64dd04ab1b0c86f
#
_entry.id   21ce04a22494e3b8c64dd04ab1b0c86f
#
_cell.length_a   1.000
_cell.length_b   1.000
_cell.length_c   1.000
_cell.angle_alpha   90.00
_cell.angle_beta   90.00
_cell.angle_gamma   90.00
#
_symmetry.space_group_name_H-M   'P 1'
#
loop_
_entity.id
_entity.type
_entity.pdbx_description
1 polymer ?
#
loop_
_entity_poly.entity_id
_entity_poly.type
_entity_poly.pdbx_seq_one_letter_code
_entity_poly.pdbx_strand_id
1 'polypeptide(L)'
;MKALALFALPLLLAAPAAADEYGAKTIYGGDSRRDFYQVTDAAERSALPAAVSLFRDSALAASGENFAPGGQLLGHQSRGLCPGTRFFEQRSAAFCSGTLIAPDLVLTAGHCMGDKNKPASRCARTRFVFGFAVTAEGRQPGVLGGENVYSCAEVKLYTHDNTGDYAVVRLDRAVTGRRPARLYTAAPPAAGAPIFTIGGPYGLPLKVSDDAEVRSVSAGKTFFTTNLDTSGGNSGGGIFSARTGRLLGVHTASWDPDLVGRPLPPGHGLPPDDARVKAGKCKVISVFGQDDGNGKKGYALSAIAGLGALLAGGQPKDAVVDMPPVTEIPSGRIDLSGFGALP
;
A
#
# COMPACT_ATOMS: atom_id res chain seq x y z
N MET A 1 46.58 -1.61 59.10
CA MET A 1 46.08 -0.64 58.08
C MET A 1 46.02 -1.37 56.75
N LYS A 2 44.85 -1.77 56.31
CA LYS A 2 44.63 -2.44 54.99
C LYS A 2 44.07 -1.43 54.09
N ALA A 3 44.78 -1.10 53.01
CA ALA A 3 44.34 -0.21 51.96
C ALA A 3 43.36 -0.94 51.02
N LEU A 4 42.14 -0.42 50.89
CA LEU A 4 41.13 -0.86 49.92
C LEU A 4 41.41 -0.15 48.61
N ALA A 5 41.77 -0.89 47.57
CA ALA A 5 41.89 -0.37 46.20
C ALA A 5 40.50 -0.40 45.55
N LEU A 6 39.93 0.78 45.25
CA LEU A 6 38.75 0.93 44.41
C LEU A 6 39.15 0.77 42.94
N PHE A 7 38.68 -0.27 42.29
CA PHE A 7 38.73 -0.40 40.84
C PHE A 7 37.56 0.40 40.23
N ALA A 8 37.89 1.50 39.58
CA ALA A 8 36.93 2.22 38.74
C ALA A 8 36.75 1.49 37.38
N LEU A 9 35.55 0.96 37.15
CA LEU A 9 35.18 0.37 35.87
C LEU A 9 34.86 1.50 34.85
N PRO A 10 35.53 1.56 33.70
CA PRO A 10 35.20 2.59 32.70
C PRO A 10 33.83 2.31 32.11
N LEU A 11 32.91 3.25 32.26
CA LEU A 11 31.61 3.28 31.62
C LEU A 11 31.86 3.57 30.11
N LEU A 12 31.81 2.56 29.26
CA LEU A 12 31.79 2.72 27.79
C LEU A 12 30.46 3.37 27.42
N LEU A 13 30.47 4.69 27.24
CA LEU A 13 29.43 5.43 26.59
C LEU A 13 29.44 4.99 25.12
N ALA A 14 28.47 4.17 24.72
CA ALA A 14 28.19 3.90 23.32
C ALA A 14 27.79 5.24 22.67
N ALA A 15 28.65 5.75 21.79
CA ALA A 15 28.31 6.89 20.95
C ALA A 15 27.07 6.53 20.10
N PRO A 16 26.07 7.41 19.98
CA PRO A 16 24.99 7.19 19.04
C PRO A 16 25.59 7.08 17.65
N ALA A 17 25.25 6.03 16.92
CA ALA A 17 25.61 5.89 15.52
C ALA A 17 25.11 7.13 14.77
N ALA A 18 26.04 7.91 14.18
CA ALA A 18 25.69 9.04 13.36
C ALA A 18 24.76 8.57 12.23
N ALA A 19 23.54 9.08 12.23
CA ALA A 19 22.61 8.88 11.13
C ALA A 19 23.24 9.55 9.91
N ASP A 20 23.45 8.79 8.84
CA ASP A 20 23.95 9.29 7.57
C ASP A 20 23.02 10.39 7.05
N GLU A 21 23.53 11.58 6.86
CA GLU A 21 22.84 12.84 6.58
C GLU A 21 22.17 12.91 5.17
N TYR A 22 22.27 11.85 4.36
CA TYR A 22 21.69 11.76 3.01
C TYR A 22 21.07 10.38 2.73
N GLY A 23 20.06 10.00 3.49
CA GLY A 23 19.39 8.71 3.35
C GLY A 23 17.98 8.81 2.78
N ALA A 24 17.71 8.04 1.80
CA ALA A 24 16.40 7.78 1.21
C ALA A 24 15.47 7.02 2.18
N LYS A 25 14.17 7.30 2.23
CA LYS A 25 13.29 7.07 3.40
C LYS A 25 11.94 6.45 3.04
N THR A 26 11.72 5.17 3.41
CA THR A 26 10.50 4.42 3.10
C THR A 26 9.77 3.95 4.36
N ILE A 27 10.50 3.56 5.38
CA ILE A 27 10.00 3.02 6.64
C ILE A 27 10.22 4.07 7.74
N TYR A 28 9.21 4.26 8.59
CA TYR A 28 9.25 5.13 9.75
C TYR A 28 9.18 4.31 11.03
N GLY A 29 10.21 4.40 11.88
CA GLY A 29 10.32 3.56 13.07
C GLY A 29 10.55 2.09 12.74
N GLY A 30 9.67 1.23 13.20
CA GLY A 30 9.66 -0.19 12.87
C GLY A 30 8.95 -0.46 11.54
N ASP A 31 9.35 -1.48 10.78
CA ASP A 31 8.65 -1.89 9.56
C ASP A 31 7.30 -2.53 9.91
N SER A 32 6.22 -1.75 9.84
CA SER A 32 4.86 -2.12 10.20
C SER A 32 4.12 -2.92 9.12
N ARG A 33 4.69 -3.06 7.92
CA ARG A 33 4.03 -3.71 6.79
C ARG A 33 3.76 -5.19 7.07
N ARG A 34 2.52 -5.64 6.87
CA ARG A 34 2.05 -7.01 7.15
C ARG A 34 1.32 -7.59 5.96
N ASP A 35 1.48 -8.90 5.76
CA ASP A 35 0.62 -9.67 4.86
C ASP A 35 -0.79 -9.81 5.44
N PHE A 36 -1.80 -10.04 4.60
CA PHE A 36 -3.20 -10.07 5.02
C PHE A 36 -3.49 -11.13 6.09
N TYR A 37 -2.80 -12.28 6.06
CA TYR A 37 -2.99 -13.32 7.08
C TYR A 37 -2.53 -12.90 8.48
N GLN A 38 -1.66 -11.88 8.58
CA GLN A 38 -1.14 -11.34 9.84
C GLN A 38 -2.01 -10.25 10.44
N VAL A 39 -3.05 -9.80 9.71
CA VAL A 39 -3.93 -8.71 10.14
C VAL A 39 -4.96 -9.23 11.13
N THR A 40 -4.93 -8.72 12.36
CA THR A 40 -5.84 -9.12 13.45
C THR A 40 -6.79 -8.01 13.87
N ASP A 41 -6.42 -6.74 13.67
CA ASP A 41 -7.26 -5.60 14.03
C ASP A 41 -8.58 -5.56 13.22
N ALA A 42 -9.68 -5.26 13.89
CA ALA A 42 -11.01 -5.29 13.28
C ALA A 42 -11.24 -4.17 12.26
N ALA A 43 -10.71 -2.97 12.51
CA ALA A 43 -10.84 -1.84 11.59
C ALA A 43 -10.07 -2.11 10.29
N GLU A 44 -8.84 -2.63 10.40
CA GLU A 44 -8.01 -3.04 9.27
C GLU A 44 -8.69 -4.16 8.47
N ARG A 45 -9.11 -5.23 9.15
CA ARG A 45 -9.82 -6.36 8.52
C ARG A 45 -11.05 -5.93 7.76
N SER A 46 -11.79 -4.95 8.26
CA SER A 46 -12.98 -4.43 7.59
C SER A 46 -12.69 -3.76 6.25
N ALA A 47 -11.46 -3.26 6.04
CA ALA A 47 -11.03 -2.57 4.83
C ALA A 47 -10.40 -3.49 3.77
N LEU A 48 -9.89 -4.68 4.16
CA LEU A 48 -9.20 -5.60 3.24
C LEU A 48 -10.02 -5.95 1.97
N PRO A 49 -11.35 -6.21 2.04
CA PRO A 49 -12.13 -6.59 0.86
C PRO A 49 -12.17 -5.50 -0.22
N ALA A 50 -12.01 -4.23 0.15
CA ALA A 50 -12.06 -3.11 -0.78
C ALA A 50 -10.73 -2.85 -1.50
N ALA A 51 -9.62 -3.43 -1.03
CA ALA A 51 -8.30 -3.16 -1.58
C ALA A 51 -8.09 -3.87 -2.92
N VAL A 52 -7.50 -3.18 -3.89
CA VAL A 52 -7.27 -3.66 -5.24
C VAL A 52 -5.88 -3.28 -5.73
N SER A 53 -5.22 -4.18 -6.44
CA SER A 53 -3.95 -3.94 -7.12
C SER A 53 -4.18 -3.55 -8.57
N LEU A 54 -3.41 -2.59 -9.09
CA LEU A 54 -3.45 -2.20 -10.49
C LEU A 54 -2.30 -2.85 -11.24
N PHE A 55 -2.64 -3.59 -12.28
CA PHE A 55 -1.70 -4.28 -13.16
C PHE A 55 -1.71 -3.66 -14.56
N ARG A 56 -0.56 -3.67 -15.23
CA ARG A 56 -0.57 -3.56 -16.67
C ARG A 56 -1.14 -4.84 -17.26
N ASP A 57 -1.90 -4.75 -18.35
CA ASP A 57 -2.43 -5.93 -19.05
C ASP A 57 -1.32 -6.93 -19.41
N SER A 58 -0.14 -6.45 -19.82
CA SER A 58 1.04 -7.26 -20.13
C SER A 58 1.68 -7.98 -18.92
N ALA A 59 1.28 -7.63 -17.70
CA ALA A 59 1.76 -8.28 -16.48
C ALA A 59 0.80 -9.39 -15.98
N LEU A 60 -0.24 -9.70 -16.74
CA LEU A 60 -1.19 -10.79 -16.48
C LEU A 60 -1.22 -11.72 -17.69
N ALA A 61 -0.72 -12.94 -17.51
CA ALA A 61 -0.82 -13.97 -18.54
C ALA A 61 -2.17 -14.68 -18.44
N ALA A 62 -2.91 -14.76 -19.54
CA ALA A 62 -4.15 -15.52 -19.58
C ALA A 62 -3.88 -17.03 -19.38
N SER A 63 -4.70 -17.69 -18.58
CA SER A 63 -4.66 -19.12 -18.28
C SER A 63 -6.09 -19.66 -18.25
N GLY A 64 -6.64 -19.95 -19.43
CA GLY A 64 -8.07 -20.23 -19.60
C GLY A 64 -8.90 -18.98 -19.23
N GLU A 65 -9.85 -19.15 -18.32
CA GLU A 65 -10.66 -18.06 -17.77
C GLU A 65 -9.96 -17.28 -16.63
N ASN A 66 -8.75 -17.72 -16.25
CA ASN A 66 -7.99 -17.18 -15.14
C ASN A 66 -6.78 -16.38 -15.62
N PHE A 67 -6.06 -15.76 -14.68
CA PHE A 67 -4.88 -14.94 -14.94
C PHE A 67 -3.72 -15.29 -14.00
N ALA A 68 -2.56 -15.54 -14.57
CA ALA A 68 -1.33 -15.71 -13.81
C ALA A 68 -0.59 -14.36 -13.69
N PRO A 69 -0.31 -13.87 -12.46
CA PRO A 69 0.51 -12.68 -12.27
C PRO A 69 1.92 -12.90 -12.80
N GLY A 70 2.36 -12.03 -13.69
CA GLY A 70 3.75 -11.96 -14.16
C GLY A 70 4.67 -11.28 -13.13
N GLY A 71 5.77 -10.72 -13.62
CA GLY A 71 6.73 -9.99 -12.81
C GLY A 71 7.81 -10.88 -12.19
N GLN A 72 8.68 -10.28 -11.38
CA GLN A 72 9.85 -10.91 -10.78
C GLN A 72 9.75 -10.90 -9.26
N LEU A 73 10.48 -11.78 -8.58
CA LEU A 73 10.62 -11.71 -7.13
C LEU A 73 11.19 -10.34 -6.72
N LEU A 74 10.81 -9.85 -5.56
CA LEU A 74 11.35 -8.60 -5.03
C LEU A 74 12.88 -8.68 -4.93
N GLY A 75 13.40 -9.83 -4.55
CA GLY A 75 14.83 -10.12 -4.43
C GLY A 75 15.57 -10.38 -5.74
N HIS A 76 14.89 -10.29 -6.89
CA HIS A 76 15.57 -10.49 -8.17
C HIS A 76 16.73 -9.50 -8.35
N GLN A 77 17.84 -9.99 -8.91
CA GLN A 77 19.10 -9.22 -9.02
C GLN A 77 18.95 -7.84 -9.69
N SER A 78 18.02 -7.70 -10.63
CA SER A 78 17.77 -6.41 -11.33
C SER A 78 17.29 -5.28 -10.39
N ARG A 79 16.74 -5.60 -9.21
CA ARG A 79 16.36 -4.61 -8.20
C ARG A 79 17.51 -4.22 -7.29
N GLY A 80 18.53 -5.07 -7.20
CA GLY A 80 19.72 -4.84 -6.43
C GLY A 80 19.54 -4.87 -4.91
N LEU A 81 18.41 -5.36 -4.39
CA LEU A 81 18.16 -5.41 -2.94
C LEU A 81 19.08 -6.40 -2.24
N CYS A 82 19.47 -6.07 -1.01
CA CYS A 82 20.25 -6.96 -0.17
C CYS A 82 19.43 -8.21 0.23
N PRO A 83 20.06 -9.38 0.32
CA PRO A 83 19.47 -10.57 0.93
C PRO A 83 19.00 -10.28 2.36
N GLY A 84 17.88 -10.89 2.78
CA GLY A 84 17.26 -10.62 4.08
C GLY A 84 16.31 -9.42 4.11
N THR A 85 16.16 -8.67 3.00
CA THR A 85 15.08 -7.69 2.87
C THR A 85 13.72 -8.38 3.06
N ARG A 86 12.82 -7.79 3.86
CA ARG A 86 11.47 -8.34 4.04
C ARG A 86 10.77 -8.52 2.69
N PHE A 87 9.99 -9.58 2.55
CA PHE A 87 9.23 -9.93 1.33
C PHE A 87 10.12 -10.26 0.11
N PHE A 88 11.41 -10.55 0.32
CA PHE A 88 12.40 -10.80 -0.73
C PHE A 88 11.94 -11.85 -1.74
N GLU A 89 11.28 -12.92 -1.26
CA GLU A 89 10.78 -14.03 -2.06
C GLU A 89 9.37 -13.80 -2.63
N GLN A 90 8.76 -12.62 -2.37
CA GLN A 90 7.43 -12.33 -2.91
C GLN A 90 7.51 -11.72 -4.31
N ARG A 91 6.52 -12.05 -5.14
CA ARG A 91 6.43 -11.58 -6.52
C ARG A 91 5.96 -10.13 -6.60
N SER A 92 6.68 -9.32 -7.35
CA SER A 92 6.37 -7.94 -7.65
C SER A 92 5.80 -7.85 -9.06
N ALA A 93 4.52 -7.51 -9.21
CA ALA A 93 3.81 -7.53 -10.48
C ALA A 93 2.88 -6.33 -10.71
N ALA A 94 2.31 -5.77 -9.63
CA ALA A 94 1.46 -4.58 -9.71
C ALA A 94 2.29 -3.31 -9.90
N PHE A 95 1.69 -2.24 -10.41
CA PHE A 95 2.36 -0.94 -10.54
C PHE A 95 1.74 0.15 -9.66
N CYS A 96 0.50 -0.01 -9.25
CA CYS A 96 -0.25 0.87 -8.37
C CYS A 96 -1.26 0.06 -7.55
N SER A 97 -1.94 0.76 -6.66
CA SER A 97 -3.00 0.25 -5.78
C SER A 97 -4.27 1.06 -5.93
N GLY A 98 -5.38 0.59 -5.38
CA GLY A 98 -6.65 1.29 -5.38
C GLY A 98 -7.58 0.79 -4.27
N THR A 99 -8.74 1.42 -4.18
CA THR A 99 -9.77 1.08 -3.20
C THR A 99 -11.14 1.09 -3.86
N LEU A 100 -11.89 0.02 -3.76
CA LEU A 100 -13.29 -0.06 -4.17
C LEU A 100 -14.14 0.86 -3.29
N ILE A 101 -14.81 1.85 -3.87
CA ILE A 101 -15.60 2.87 -3.16
C ILE A 101 -17.11 2.80 -3.45
N ALA A 102 -17.50 2.06 -4.48
CA ALA A 102 -18.88 1.71 -4.83
C ALA A 102 -18.84 0.37 -5.59
N PRO A 103 -19.96 -0.27 -5.91
CA PRO A 103 -19.96 -1.60 -6.54
C PRO A 103 -19.10 -1.72 -7.81
N ASP A 104 -18.96 -0.64 -8.58
CA ASP A 104 -18.19 -0.60 -9.83
C ASP A 104 -17.18 0.56 -9.89
N LEU A 105 -16.93 1.25 -8.76
CA LEU A 105 -16.02 2.40 -8.72
C LEU A 105 -14.81 2.14 -7.84
N VAL A 106 -13.63 2.36 -8.40
CA VAL A 106 -12.34 2.30 -7.70
C VAL A 106 -11.72 3.69 -7.64
N LEU A 107 -11.32 4.11 -6.44
CA LEU A 107 -10.46 5.25 -6.20
C LEU A 107 -9.00 4.83 -6.30
N THR A 108 -8.19 5.60 -7.03
CA THR A 108 -6.73 5.43 -7.14
C THR A 108 -6.05 6.79 -7.31
N ALA A 109 -4.73 6.83 -7.43
CA ALA A 109 -4.00 8.06 -7.76
C ALA A 109 -4.16 8.43 -9.25
N GLY A 110 -4.18 9.71 -9.56
CA GLY A 110 -4.31 10.20 -10.93
C GLY A 110 -3.16 9.73 -11.81
N HIS A 111 -1.92 9.85 -11.31
CA HIS A 111 -0.73 9.40 -12.06
C HIS A 111 -0.74 7.89 -12.37
N CYS A 112 -1.54 7.07 -11.69
CA CYS A 112 -1.71 5.66 -12.03
C CYS A 112 -2.53 5.48 -13.32
N MET A 113 -3.44 6.38 -13.61
CA MET A 113 -4.37 6.28 -14.75
C MET A 113 -3.95 7.09 -15.98
N GLY A 114 -3.00 8.01 -15.85
CA GLY A 114 -2.53 8.83 -16.96
C GLY A 114 -1.37 9.73 -16.59
N ASP A 115 -0.93 10.54 -17.55
CA ASP A 115 0.06 11.58 -17.36
C ASP A 115 -0.63 12.96 -17.34
N LYS A 116 0.04 13.99 -16.80
CA LYS A 116 -0.52 15.35 -16.71
C LYS A 116 -1.12 15.84 -18.02
N ASN A 117 -0.47 15.55 -19.15
CA ASN A 117 -0.87 15.99 -20.49
C ASN A 117 -1.70 14.94 -21.24
N LYS A 118 -1.92 13.76 -20.66
CA LYS A 118 -2.68 12.66 -21.26
C LYS A 118 -3.54 11.97 -20.19
N PRO A 119 -4.63 12.63 -19.74
CA PRO A 119 -5.55 12.05 -18.78
C PRO A 119 -6.09 10.71 -19.27
N ALA A 120 -6.30 9.77 -18.36
CA ALA A 120 -6.87 8.45 -18.64
C ALA A 120 -6.15 7.59 -19.70
N SER A 121 -4.95 7.98 -20.14
CA SER A 121 -4.21 7.29 -21.22
C SER A 121 -3.85 5.83 -20.89
N ARG A 122 -3.93 5.43 -19.60
CA ARG A 122 -3.63 4.07 -19.16
C ARG A 122 -4.88 3.21 -18.94
N CYS A 123 -6.10 3.75 -19.08
CA CYS A 123 -7.35 3.04 -18.82
C CYS A 123 -7.43 1.70 -19.58
N ALA A 124 -7.28 1.71 -20.89
CA ALA A 124 -7.40 0.51 -21.72
C ALA A 124 -6.39 -0.61 -21.36
N ARG A 125 -5.24 -0.24 -20.80
CA ARG A 125 -4.14 -1.16 -20.46
C ARG A 125 -4.01 -1.44 -18.96
N THR A 126 -4.97 -1.00 -18.16
CA THR A 126 -4.99 -1.23 -16.71
C THR A 126 -6.00 -2.32 -16.37
N ARG A 127 -5.57 -3.28 -15.55
CA ARG A 127 -6.43 -4.28 -14.95
C ARG A 127 -6.46 -4.04 -13.44
N PHE A 128 -7.66 -4.12 -12.89
CA PHE A 128 -7.93 -4.00 -11.45
C PHE A 128 -8.08 -5.41 -10.90
N VAL A 129 -7.15 -5.80 -10.04
CA VAL A 129 -6.99 -7.18 -9.58
C VAL A 129 -7.24 -7.24 -8.09
N PHE A 130 -8.34 -7.86 -7.71
CA PHE A 130 -8.65 -8.15 -6.32
C PHE A 130 -8.02 -9.48 -5.89
N GLY A 131 -7.67 -9.59 -4.60
CA GLY A 131 -7.11 -10.84 -4.06
C GLY A 131 -5.62 -11.06 -4.34
N PHE A 132 -4.92 -10.12 -4.96
CA PHE A 132 -3.47 -10.20 -5.04
C PHE A 132 -2.86 -9.86 -3.67
N ALA A 133 -2.96 -10.80 -2.75
CA ALA A 133 -2.52 -10.71 -1.36
C ALA A 133 -2.05 -12.06 -0.84
N VAL A 134 -1.15 -12.07 0.15
CA VAL A 134 -0.74 -13.29 0.87
C VAL A 134 -1.71 -13.50 2.02
N THR A 135 -2.55 -14.53 1.91
CA THR A 135 -3.65 -14.83 2.86
C THR A 135 -3.34 -15.98 3.80
N ALA A 136 -2.23 -16.67 3.58
CA ALA A 136 -1.70 -17.70 4.46
C ALA A 136 -0.17 -17.68 4.44
N GLU A 137 0.46 -18.08 5.54
CA GLU A 137 1.92 -18.13 5.65
C GLU A 137 2.54 -19.02 4.58
N GLY A 138 3.61 -18.55 3.94
CA GLY A 138 4.32 -19.25 2.87
C GLY A 138 3.57 -19.38 1.54
N ARG A 139 2.32 -18.91 1.44
CA ARG A 139 1.52 -18.99 0.22
C ARG A 139 1.58 -17.68 -0.58
N GLN A 140 2.27 -17.71 -1.70
CA GLN A 140 2.26 -16.61 -2.66
C GLN A 140 0.93 -16.60 -3.44
N PRO A 141 0.41 -15.41 -3.85
CA PRO A 141 -0.70 -15.36 -4.79
C PRO A 141 -0.31 -16.08 -6.09
N GLY A 142 -1.08 -17.10 -6.44
CA GLY A 142 -0.92 -17.88 -7.67
C GLY A 142 -1.78 -17.32 -8.81
N VAL A 143 -2.41 -18.25 -9.55
CA VAL A 143 -3.39 -17.92 -10.59
C VAL A 143 -4.63 -17.30 -9.94
N LEU A 144 -5.09 -16.20 -10.51
CA LEU A 144 -6.25 -15.43 -10.04
C LEU A 144 -7.45 -15.77 -10.93
N GLY A 145 -8.59 -16.04 -10.32
CA GLY A 145 -9.84 -16.26 -11.06
C GLY A 145 -10.24 -15.01 -11.84
N GLY A 146 -10.80 -15.20 -13.04
CA GLY A 146 -11.24 -14.11 -13.90
C GLY A 146 -12.28 -13.20 -13.27
N GLU A 147 -13.04 -13.72 -12.30
CA GLU A 147 -14.01 -12.97 -11.49
C GLU A 147 -13.34 -11.91 -10.61
N ASN A 148 -12.05 -12.02 -10.33
CA ASN A 148 -11.26 -11.08 -9.55
C ASN A 148 -10.51 -10.04 -10.40
N VAL A 149 -10.55 -10.16 -11.74
CA VAL A 149 -9.83 -9.29 -12.67
C VAL A 149 -10.83 -8.45 -13.46
N TYR A 150 -10.71 -7.13 -13.35
CA TYR A 150 -11.60 -6.15 -13.96
C TYR A 150 -10.83 -5.24 -14.89
N SER A 151 -11.52 -4.72 -15.92
CA SER A 151 -10.99 -3.74 -16.84
C SER A 151 -11.46 -2.33 -16.48
N CYS A 152 -10.71 -1.32 -16.89
CA CYS A 152 -11.18 0.06 -16.86
C CYS A 152 -12.21 0.26 -17.96
N ALA A 153 -13.45 0.61 -17.62
CA ALA A 153 -14.45 1.04 -18.58
C ALA A 153 -14.34 2.55 -18.87
N GLU A 154 -14.16 3.34 -17.80
CA GLU A 154 -14.13 4.81 -17.89
C GLU A 154 -13.43 5.42 -16.69
N VAL A 155 -12.71 6.52 -16.88
CA VAL A 155 -12.21 7.36 -15.79
C VAL A 155 -13.22 8.48 -15.55
N LYS A 156 -13.95 8.41 -14.45
CA LYS A 156 -15.05 9.33 -14.10
C LYS A 156 -14.57 10.67 -13.54
N LEU A 157 -13.54 10.61 -12.68
CA LEU A 157 -12.88 11.80 -12.12
C LEU A 157 -11.37 11.61 -12.29
N TYR A 158 -10.68 12.69 -12.63
CA TYR A 158 -9.24 12.68 -12.83
C TYR A 158 -8.61 14.02 -12.48
N THR A 159 -7.57 13.97 -11.69
CA THR A 159 -6.68 15.10 -11.44
C THR A 159 -5.27 14.56 -11.26
N HIS A 160 -4.32 15.11 -11.99
CA HIS A 160 -2.89 14.83 -11.84
C HIS A 160 -2.10 16.08 -12.20
N ASP A 161 -2.08 17.02 -11.27
CA ASP A 161 -1.39 18.30 -11.39
C ASP A 161 -1.00 18.84 -10.01
N ASN A 162 -0.72 20.12 -9.91
CA ASN A 162 -0.35 20.76 -8.65
C ASN A 162 -1.53 20.90 -7.66
N THR A 163 -2.77 20.72 -8.13
CA THR A 163 -3.98 20.83 -7.30
C THR A 163 -4.41 19.51 -6.71
N GLY A 164 -4.06 18.38 -7.34
CA GLY A 164 -4.44 17.05 -6.87
C GLY A 164 -3.79 15.92 -7.65
N ASP A 165 -3.93 14.73 -7.08
CA ASP A 165 -3.46 13.49 -7.70
C ASP A 165 -4.41 12.34 -7.30
N TYR A 166 -5.54 12.25 -8.02
CA TYR A 166 -6.53 11.20 -7.81
C TYR A 166 -7.26 10.85 -9.11
N ALA A 167 -7.79 9.64 -9.17
CA ALA A 167 -8.73 9.21 -10.20
C ALA A 167 -9.82 8.32 -9.60
N VAL A 168 -11.05 8.47 -10.07
CA VAL A 168 -12.13 7.53 -9.82
C VAL A 168 -12.45 6.84 -11.14
N VAL A 169 -12.33 5.52 -11.13
CA VAL A 169 -12.44 4.66 -12.32
C VAL A 169 -13.68 3.80 -12.20
N ARG A 170 -14.51 3.80 -13.24
CA ARG A 170 -15.58 2.82 -13.41
C ARG A 170 -15.00 1.54 -14.01
N LEU A 171 -15.27 0.43 -13.38
CA LEU A 171 -14.93 -0.90 -13.85
C LEU A 171 -15.91 -1.37 -14.93
N ASP A 172 -15.52 -2.38 -15.71
CA ASP A 172 -16.32 -2.99 -16.77
C ASP A 172 -17.57 -3.71 -16.25
N ARG A 173 -17.61 -4.03 -14.99
CA ARG A 173 -18.76 -4.64 -14.30
C ARG A 173 -18.70 -4.39 -12.79
N ALA A 174 -19.83 -4.60 -12.11
CA ALA A 174 -19.89 -4.55 -10.66
C ALA A 174 -19.04 -5.67 -10.03
N VAL A 175 -18.34 -5.33 -8.95
CA VAL A 175 -17.53 -6.28 -8.17
C VAL A 175 -18.45 -7.09 -7.27
N THR A 176 -18.38 -8.41 -7.39
CA THR A 176 -19.17 -9.35 -6.58
C THR A 176 -18.34 -9.94 -5.46
N GLY A 177 -18.98 -10.37 -4.38
CA GLY A 177 -18.31 -11.02 -3.24
C GLY A 177 -17.42 -10.11 -2.40
N ARG A 178 -17.39 -8.78 -2.66
CA ARG A 178 -16.59 -7.81 -1.94
C ARG A 178 -17.41 -6.61 -1.51
N ARG A 179 -16.98 -5.95 -0.44
CA ARG A 179 -17.65 -4.75 0.07
C ARG A 179 -16.81 -3.52 -0.27
N PRO A 180 -17.42 -2.46 -0.81
CA PRO A 180 -16.77 -1.16 -0.90
C PRO A 180 -16.36 -0.63 0.48
N ALA A 181 -15.31 0.19 0.49
CA ALA A 181 -14.84 0.85 1.69
C ALA A 181 -15.91 1.81 2.24
N ARG A 182 -16.01 1.89 3.57
CA ARG A 182 -16.82 2.92 4.23
C ARG A 182 -16.10 4.25 4.12
N LEU A 183 -16.74 5.26 3.55
CA LEU A 183 -16.14 6.55 3.27
C LEU A 183 -16.29 7.54 4.44
N TYR A 184 -15.33 8.46 4.57
CA TYR A 184 -15.44 9.64 5.40
C TYR A 184 -15.11 10.88 4.56
N THR A 185 -16.15 11.59 4.15
CA THR A 185 -16.10 12.72 3.21
C THR A 185 -16.38 14.08 3.85
N ALA A 186 -16.63 14.12 5.15
CA ALA A 186 -17.05 15.35 5.83
C ALA A 186 -15.91 16.38 5.99
N ALA A 187 -14.69 15.88 6.24
CA ALA A 187 -13.51 16.72 6.47
C ALA A 187 -12.22 15.94 6.17
N PRO A 188 -11.07 16.60 5.98
CA PRO A 188 -9.78 15.91 6.00
C PRO A 188 -9.50 15.31 7.38
N PRO A 189 -8.64 14.30 7.49
CA PRO A 189 -8.21 13.78 8.79
C PRO A 189 -7.47 14.87 9.58
N ALA A 190 -7.62 14.87 10.90
CA ALA A 190 -6.89 15.79 11.78
C ALA A 190 -5.43 15.34 11.96
N ALA A 191 -4.51 16.28 12.22
CA ALA A 191 -3.15 15.96 12.66
C ALA A 191 -3.19 15.14 13.98
N GLY A 192 -2.30 14.17 14.13
CA GLY A 192 -2.26 13.19 15.22
C GLY A 192 -3.34 12.09 15.10
N ALA A 193 -4.15 12.07 14.04
CA ALA A 193 -5.12 11.00 13.84
C ALA A 193 -4.40 9.69 13.48
N PRO A 194 -4.62 8.58 14.21
CA PRO A 194 -4.03 7.29 13.90
C PRO A 194 -4.65 6.71 12.63
N ILE A 195 -3.80 6.23 11.74
CA ILE A 195 -4.16 5.75 10.41
C ILE A 195 -3.44 4.46 10.04
N PHE A 196 -3.97 3.77 9.04
CA PHE A 196 -3.28 2.71 8.31
C PHE A 196 -3.52 2.86 6.80
N THR A 197 -2.74 2.15 6.01
CA THR A 197 -2.94 2.07 4.57
C THR A 197 -2.94 0.63 4.07
N ILE A 198 -3.60 0.40 2.94
CA ILE A 198 -3.53 -0.86 2.22
C ILE A 198 -3.04 -0.59 0.80
N GLY A 199 -1.93 -1.22 0.43
CA GLY A 199 -1.34 -1.06 -0.90
C GLY A 199 -0.23 -2.07 -1.17
N GLY A 200 0.29 -2.09 -2.40
CA GLY A 200 1.34 -3.02 -2.83
C GLY A 200 2.71 -2.35 -2.96
N PRO A 201 3.51 -2.21 -1.87
CA PRO A 201 4.84 -1.62 -1.94
C PRO A 201 5.71 -2.35 -2.96
N TYR A 202 6.41 -1.62 -3.82
CA TYR A 202 7.23 -2.20 -4.92
C TYR A 202 6.46 -3.11 -5.88
N GLY A 203 5.12 -3.02 -5.93
CA GLY A 203 4.26 -3.90 -6.72
C GLY A 203 4.08 -5.31 -6.15
N LEU A 204 4.38 -5.51 -4.87
CA LEU A 204 4.14 -6.72 -4.10
C LEU A 204 2.64 -7.03 -3.94
N PRO A 205 2.28 -8.23 -3.52
CA PRO A 205 0.96 -8.51 -2.97
C PRO A 205 0.60 -7.46 -1.90
N LEU A 206 -0.67 -7.06 -1.86
CA LEU A 206 -1.17 -6.04 -0.94
C LEU A 206 -0.72 -6.28 0.49
N LYS A 207 -0.32 -5.21 1.16
CA LYS A 207 0.09 -5.16 2.57
C LYS A 207 -0.77 -4.16 3.32
N VAL A 208 -0.97 -4.39 4.58
CA VAL A 208 -1.39 -3.38 5.55
C VAL A 208 -0.13 -2.77 6.16
N SER A 209 -0.09 -1.46 6.29
CA SER A 209 0.92 -0.72 7.05
C SER A 209 0.18 0.19 8.02
N ASP A 210 0.44 0.03 9.29
CA ASP A 210 -0.13 0.79 10.43
C ASP A 210 0.98 1.47 11.24
N ASP A 211 0.78 1.65 12.54
CA ASP A 211 1.70 2.36 13.45
C ASP A 211 2.06 3.74 12.93
N ALA A 212 1.05 4.43 12.38
CA ALA A 212 1.22 5.69 11.68
C ALA A 212 0.13 6.70 12.03
N GLU A 213 0.46 7.97 11.81
CA GLU A 213 -0.47 9.07 12.03
C GLU A 213 -0.41 10.12 10.93
N VAL A 214 -1.40 10.99 10.93
CA VAL A 214 -1.39 12.22 10.13
C VAL A 214 -0.45 13.21 10.80
N ARG A 215 0.66 13.57 10.13
CA ARG A 215 1.63 14.55 10.65
C ARG A 215 1.14 15.97 10.50
N SER A 216 0.61 16.29 9.33
CA SER A 216 0.13 17.64 9.02
C SER A 216 -0.98 17.63 7.99
N VAL A 217 -1.75 18.71 7.94
CA VAL A 217 -2.79 18.95 6.93
C VAL A 217 -2.48 20.26 6.22
N SER A 218 -2.56 20.29 4.90
CA SER A 218 -2.33 21.50 4.11
C SER A 218 -3.30 22.61 4.45
N ALA A 219 -2.90 23.88 4.30
CA ALA A 219 -3.78 25.04 4.56
C ALA A 219 -5.10 24.97 3.76
N GLY A 220 -5.03 24.48 2.51
CA GLY A 220 -6.21 24.26 1.66
C GLY A 220 -7.03 23.01 2.01
N LYS A 221 -6.62 22.24 3.02
CA LYS A 221 -7.30 21.00 3.48
C LYS A 221 -7.49 19.94 2.37
N THR A 222 -6.67 19.98 1.32
CA THR A 222 -6.76 19.08 0.17
C THR A 222 -5.87 17.85 0.32
N PHE A 223 -4.69 18.02 0.94
CA PHE A 223 -3.79 16.92 1.21
C PHE A 223 -3.24 16.98 2.64
N PHE A 224 -2.68 15.87 3.06
CA PHE A 224 -2.06 15.68 4.37
C PHE A 224 -0.79 14.86 4.24
N THR A 225 0.12 14.99 5.20
CA THR A 225 1.35 14.20 5.29
C THR A 225 1.22 13.16 6.40
N THR A 226 1.93 12.04 6.24
CA THR A 226 1.87 10.91 7.17
C THR A 226 3.25 10.28 7.32
N ASN A 227 3.43 9.42 8.32
CA ASN A 227 4.57 8.55 8.52
C ASN A 227 4.28 7.07 8.14
N LEU A 228 3.38 6.83 7.20
CA LEU A 228 3.08 5.49 6.70
C LEU A 228 4.28 4.83 6.00
N ASP A 229 4.48 3.54 6.22
CA ASP A 229 5.49 2.72 5.55
C ASP A 229 5.06 2.37 4.13
N THR A 230 5.32 3.27 3.21
CA THR A 230 4.92 3.14 1.79
C THR A 230 6.08 3.39 0.84
N SER A 231 6.01 2.82 -0.34
CA SER A 231 6.97 2.96 -1.43
C SER A 231 6.26 3.00 -2.78
N GLY A 232 7.01 3.13 -3.87
CA GLY A 232 6.46 3.01 -5.21
C GLY A 232 5.60 1.74 -5.33
N GLY A 233 4.39 1.86 -5.92
CA GLY A 233 3.39 0.79 -5.95
C GLY A 233 2.24 0.96 -4.94
N ASN A 234 2.47 1.62 -3.79
CA ASN A 234 1.39 2.01 -2.88
C ASN A 234 0.49 3.13 -3.45
N SER A 235 0.94 3.85 -4.47
CA SER A 235 0.20 4.91 -5.14
C SER A 235 -1.24 4.47 -5.45
N GLY A 236 -2.22 5.26 -5.01
CA GLY A 236 -3.65 4.96 -5.16
C GLY A 236 -4.23 4.08 -4.05
N GLY A 237 -3.41 3.50 -3.17
CA GLY A 237 -3.89 2.76 -2.00
C GLY A 237 -4.66 3.65 -1.03
N GLY A 238 -5.67 3.09 -0.38
CA GLY A 238 -6.49 3.81 0.58
C GLY A 238 -5.73 4.11 1.86
N ILE A 239 -5.97 5.30 2.41
CA ILE A 239 -5.55 5.69 3.77
C ILE A 239 -6.80 5.69 4.64
N PHE A 240 -6.80 4.91 5.71
CA PHE A 240 -7.95 4.63 6.54
C PHE A 240 -7.73 5.11 7.98
N SER A 241 -8.81 5.41 8.67
CA SER A 241 -8.79 5.65 10.11
C SER A 241 -8.53 4.34 10.85
N ALA A 242 -7.49 4.27 11.67
CA ALA A 242 -7.22 3.11 12.52
C ALA A 242 -8.32 2.87 13.57
N ARG A 243 -9.08 3.91 13.94
CA ARG A 243 -10.17 3.80 14.91
C ARG A 243 -11.46 3.24 14.31
N THR A 244 -11.75 3.50 13.04
CA THR A 244 -13.08 3.23 12.46
C THR A 244 -13.05 2.40 11.18
N GLY A 245 -11.88 2.17 10.58
CA GLY A 245 -11.74 1.53 9.27
C GLY A 245 -12.35 2.33 8.10
N ARG A 246 -12.72 3.61 8.31
CA ARG A 246 -13.26 4.46 7.23
C ARG A 246 -12.14 5.00 6.36
N LEU A 247 -12.35 5.02 5.06
CA LEU A 247 -11.45 5.63 4.09
C LEU A 247 -11.43 7.14 4.26
N LEU A 248 -10.25 7.70 4.49
CA LEU A 248 -10.01 9.14 4.71
C LEU A 248 -9.40 9.83 3.48
N GLY A 249 -8.68 9.08 2.67
CA GLY A 249 -7.96 9.62 1.51
C GLY A 249 -7.25 8.55 0.70
N VAL A 250 -6.49 8.99 -0.28
CA VAL A 250 -5.71 8.16 -1.20
C VAL A 250 -4.23 8.50 -1.10
N HIS A 251 -3.37 7.48 -1.02
CA HIS A 251 -1.92 7.66 -1.06
C HIS A 251 -1.46 8.09 -2.44
N THR A 252 -0.69 9.18 -2.54
CA THR A 252 -0.32 9.75 -3.84
C THR A 252 1.17 9.81 -4.09
N ALA A 253 1.98 10.17 -3.11
CA ALA A 253 3.41 10.37 -3.31
C ALA A 253 4.24 10.07 -2.07
N SER A 254 5.50 9.72 -2.34
CA SER A 254 6.60 9.73 -1.40
C SER A 254 7.62 10.77 -1.87
N TRP A 255 8.11 11.60 -0.98
CA TRP A 255 9.06 12.65 -1.31
C TRP A 255 10.52 12.15 -1.28
N ASP A 256 10.73 11.03 -0.63
CA ASP A 256 12.05 10.51 -0.30
C ASP A 256 12.39 9.27 -1.15
N PRO A 257 13.66 9.11 -1.58
CA PRO A 257 14.08 7.91 -2.30
C PRO A 257 13.91 6.66 -1.42
N ASP A 258 13.51 5.56 -2.03
CA ASP A 258 13.13 4.34 -1.32
C ASP A 258 14.32 3.44 -0.91
N LEU A 259 15.49 3.60 -1.51
CA LEU A 259 16.61 2.65 -1.41
C LEU A 259 17.97 3.33 -1.22
N VAL A 260 18.81 2.79 -0.32
CA VAL A 260 20.18 3.22 -0.05
C VAL A 260 21.17 2.10 -0.41
N GLY A 261 22.28 2.47 -1.05
CA GLY A 261 23.36 1.54 -1.36
C GLY A 261 24.17 1.17 -0.11
N ARG A 262 24.53 -0.12 0.00
CA ARG A 262 25.42 -0.64 1.05
C ARG A 262 26.38 -1.69 0.48
N PRO A 263 27.52 -1.94 1.12
CA PRO A 263 28.35 -3.11 0.84
C PRO A 263 27.53 -4.41 0.95
N LEU A 264 27.83 -5.39 0.11
CA LEU A 264 27.20 -6.67 0.18
C LEU A 264 27.63 -7.39 1.48
N PRO A 265 26.68 -7.87 2.33
CA PRO A 265 27.03 -8.47 3.62
C PRO A 265 27.79 -9.79 3.41
N PRO A 266 28.75 -10.14 4.30
CA PRO A 266 29.38 -11.45 4.30
C PRO A 266 28.34 -12.57 4.42
N GLY A 267 28.59 -13.70 3.78
CA GLY A 267 27.66 -14.86 3.85
C GLY A 267 26.31 -14.64 3.20
N HIS A 268 26.24 -13.76 2.22
CA HIS A 268 25.00 -13.31 1.56
C HIS A 268 24.21 -14.42 0.82
N GLY A 269 24.80 -15.60 0.58
CA GLY A 269 24.14 -16.75 -0.04
C GLY A 269 23.74 -16.56 -1.53
N LEU A 270 24.19 -15.49 -2.18
CA LEU A 270 23.90 -15.26 -3.60
C LEU A 270 24.89 -16.04 -4.48
N PRO A 271 24.45 -16.48 -5.69
CA PRO A 271 25.34 -17.14 -6.64
C PRO A 271 26.43 -16.19 -7.16
N PRO A 272 27.63 -16.72 -7.56
CA PRO A 272 28.78 -15.90 -7.98
C PRO A 272 28.50 -14.99 -9.19
N ASP A 273 27.57 -15.39 -10.05
CA ASP A 273 27.17 -14.64 -11.25
C ASP A 273 26.13 -13.54 -10.98
N ASP A 274 25.60 -13.45 -9.76
CA ASP A 274 24.64 -12.39 -9.37
C ASP A 274 25.28 -11.00 -9.53
N ALA A 275 24.53 -10.07 -10.07
CA ALA A 275 25.00 -8.71 -10.33
C ALA A 275 25.46 -7.98 -9.06
N ARG A 276 24.86 -8.27 -7.89
CA ARG A 276 25.23 -7.69 -6.59
C ARG A 276 26.59 -8.21 -6.12
N VAL A 277 26.87 -9.49 -6.34
CA VAL A 277 28.18 -10.10 -6.04
C VAL A 277 29.28 -9.47 -6.90
N LYS A 278 29.06 -9.37 -8.21
CA LYS A 278 29.99 -8.71 -9.14
C LYS A 278 30.24 -7.26 -8.77
N ALA A 279 29.22 -6.55 -8.27
CA ALA A 279 29.31 -5.15 -7.87
C ALA A 279 29.86 -4.96 -6.44
N GLY A 280 29.93 -5.99 -5.60
CA GLY A 280 30.29 -5.93 -4.19
C GLY A 280 29.33 -5.08 -3.33
N LYS A 281 28.12 -4.81 -3.83
CA LYS A 281 27.13 -3.92 -3.19
C LYS A 281 25.70 -4.31 -3.46
N CYS A 282 24.82 -3.92 -2.55
CA CYS A 282 23.37 -4.08 -2.67
C CYS A 282 22.66 -2.84 -2.11
N LYS A 283 21.33 -2.82 -2.17
CA LYS A 283 20.48 -1.73 -1.69
C LYS A 283 19.63 -2.20 -0.52
N VAL A 284 19.45 -1.36 0.49
CA VAL A 284 18.51 -1.58 1.59
C VAL A 284 17.36 -0.60 1.50
N ILE A 285 16.23 -0.99 2.05
CA ILE A 285 15.09 -0.10 2.23
C ILE A 285 15.45 0.89 3.34
N SER A 286 15.18 2.14 3.11
CA SER A 286 15.54 3.22 4.03
C SER A 286 14.61 3.29 5.22
N VAL A 287 15.17 3.50 6.41
CA VAL A 287 14.45 3.58 7.68
C VAL A 287 14.70 4.93 8.34
N PHE A 288 13.68 5.49 8.96
CA PHE A 288 13.69 6.77 9.68
C PHE A 288 13.25 6.63 11.12
N GLY A 289 13.52 7.62 11.95
CA GLY A 289 12.72 7.89 13.14
C GLY A 289 11.27 8.25 12.75
N GLN A 290 10.33 8.02 13.66
CA GLN A 290 8.89 8.25 13.41
C GLN A 290 8.58 9.67 12.95
N ASP A 291 9.32 10.67 13.43
CA ASP A 291 9.07 12.09 13.17
C ASP A 291 10.00 12.68 12.10
N ASP A 292 10.94 11.89 11.59
CA ASP A 292 11.93 12.37 10.62
C ASP A 292 11.35 12.49 9.20
N GLY A 293 12.09 13.20 8.34
CA GLY A 293 11.81 13.29 6.90
C GLY A 293 10.57 14.09 6.54
N ASN A 294 10.26 14.06 5.23
CA ASN A 294 9.18 14.86 4.65
C ASN A 294 7.81 14.17 4.73
N GLY A 295 7.78 12.90 5.10
CA GLY A 295 6.56 12.11 5.19
C GLY A 295 6.03 11.62 3.83
N LYS A 296 4.86 10.99 3.88
CA LYS A 296 4.13 10.48 2.72
C LYS A 296 2.90 11.35 2.49
N LYS A 297 2.52 11.55 1.23
CA LYS A 297 1.41 12.41 0.85
C LYS A 297 0.14 11.61 0.63
N GLY A 298 -0.93 12.00 1.33
CA GLY A 298 -2.30 11.57 1.09
C GLY A 298 -3.16 12.71 0.56
N TYR A 299 -4.03 12.44 -0.41
CA TYR A 299 -5.06 13.37 -0.85
C TYR A 299 -6.35 13.09 -0.11
N ALA A 300 -6.95 14.12 0.50
CA ALA A 300 -8.13 13.95 1.34
C ALA A 300 -9.37 13.58 0.51
N LEU A 301 -10.13 12.58 0.95
CA LEU A 301 -11.34 12.15 0.27
C LEU A 301 -12.37 13.26 0.19
N SER A 302 -12.47 14.09 1.25
CA SER A 302 -13.35 15.26 1.33
C SER A 302 -13.04 16.37 0.31
N ALA A 303 -11.84 16.36 -0.28
CA ALA A 303 -11.39 17.34 -1.25
C ALA A 303 -11.56 16.87 -2.72
N ILE A 304 -12.02 15.65 -2.95
CA ILE A 304 -12.24 15.14 -4.31
C ILE A 304 -13.50 15.77 -4.89
N ALA A 305 -13.30 16.72 -5.81
CA ALA A 305 -14.39 17.42 -6.46
C ALA A 305 -15.29 16.44 -7.25
N GLY A 306 -16.60 16.58 -7.08
CA GLY A 306 -17.59 15.75 -7.80
C GLY A 306 -17.81 14.35 -7.22
N LEU A 307 -17.02 13.91 -6.21
CA LEU A 307 -17.16 12.57 -5.64
C LEU A 307 -18.57 12.32 -5.08
N GLY A 308 -19.11 13.27 -4.30
CA GLY A 308 -20.45 13.15 -3.73
C GLY A 308 -21.55 12.99 -4.78
N ALA A 309 -21.50 13.78 -5.85
CA ALA A 309 -22.45 13.69 -6.97
C ALA A 309 -22.31 12.35 -7.71
N LEU A 310 -21.08 11.88 -7.92
CA LEU A 310 -20.82 10.60 -8.57
C LEU A 310 -21.39 9.43 -7.77
N LEU A 311 -21.21 9.42 -6.45
CA LEU A 311 -21.73 8.38 -5.57
C LEU A 311 -23.25 8.41 -5.46
N ALA A 312 -23.88 9.59 -5.42
CA ALA A 312 -25.33 9.74 -5.42
C ALA A 312 -26.00 9.28 -6.71
N GLY A 313 -25.37 9.48 -7.86
CA GLY A 313 -25.86 9.06 -9.18
C GLY A 313 -25.73 7.56 -9.46
N GLY A 314 -24.94 6.83 -8.70
CA GLY A 314 -24.70 5.39 -8.84
C GLY A 314 -25.55 4.51 -7.92
N GLN A 315 -26.34 5.08 -7.02
CA GLN A 315 -27.25 4.32 -6.18
C GLN A 315 -28.55 4.01 -6.93
N PRO A 316 -28.99 2.74 -6.99
CA PRO A 316 -30.39 2.47 -7.32
C PRO A 316 -31.28 3.20 -6.32
N LYS A 317 -32.33 3.86 -6.79
CA LYS A 317 -33.22 4.69 -5.95
C LYS A 317 -33.90 3.93 -4.78
N ASP A 318 -33.68 2.62 -4.67
CA ASP A 318 -34.35 1.71 -3.72
C ASP A 318 -33.43 0.99 -2.74
N ALA A 319 -32.16 1.38 -2.65
CA ALA A 319 -31.21 0.79 -1.70
C ALA A 319 -30.90 1.71 -0.51
N VAL A 320 -31.92 2.15 0.22
CA VAL A 320 -31.76 2.43 1.64
C VAL A 320 -31.76 1.06 2.35
N VAL A 321 -30.63 0.38 2.33
CA VAL A 321 -30.39 -0.71 3.27
C VAL A 321 -30.03 -0.04 4.58
N ASP A 322 -31.05 0.10 5.43
CA ASP A 322 -30.90 0.35 6.84
C ASP A 322 -30.06 -0.80 7.40
N MET A 323 -28.74 -0.56 7.51
CA MET A 323 -27.84 -1.56 8.07
C MET A 323 -28.00 -1.49 9.58
N PRO A 324 -28.44 -2.59 10.25
CA PRO A 324 -28.48 -2.62 11.69
C PRO A 324 -27.09 -2.28 12.26
N PRO A 325 -27.03 -1.65 13.44
CA PRO A 325 -25.75 -1.41 14.11
C PRO A 325 -25.02 -2.75 14.23
N VAL A 326 -23.74 -2.76 13.90
CA VAL A 326 -22.88 -3.93 14.04
C VAL A 326 -22.71 -4.19 15.54
N THR A 327 -23.69 -4.86 16.13
CA THR A 327 -23.59 -5.54 17.40
C THR A 327 -23.17 -6.98 17.06
N GLU A 328 -21.95 -7.32 17.43
CA GLU A 328 -21.32 -8.62 17.29
C GLU A 328 -20.74 -8.96 15.91
N ILE A 329 -19.44 -8.76 15.78
CA ILE A 329 -18.62 -9.50 14.83
C ILE A 329 -18.50 -10.90 15.44
N PRO A 330 -19.01 -11.96 14.78
CA PRO A 330 -18.75 -13.32 15.25
C PRO A 330 -17.22 -13.48 15.29
N SER A 331 -16.69 -14.07 16.37
CA SER A 331 -15.29 -14.47 16.53
C SER A 331 -14.90 -15.62 15.57
N GLY A 332 -15.65 -15.79 14.49
CA GLY A 332 -15.39 -16.71 13.40
C GLY A 332 -14.35 -16.14 12.44
N ARG A 333 -13.49 -17.01 11.95
CA ARG A 333 -12.54 -16.72 10.84
C ARG A 333 -13.26 -15.90 9.78
N ILE A 334 -12.65 -14.77 9.34
CA ILE A 334 -13.11 -14.13 8.11
C ILE A 334 -13.03 -15.21 7.04
N ASP A 335 -14.15 -15.45 6.39
CA ASP A 335 -14.14 -16.26 5.17
C ASP A 335 -13.33 -15.50 4.11
N LEU A 336 -12.07 -15.88 4.00
CA LEU A 336 -11.15 -15.42 2.96
C LEU A 336 -11.26 -16.29 1.71
N SER A 337 -12.27 -17.18 1.60
CA SER A 337 -12.47 -18.03 0.43
C SER A 337 -12.63 -17.22 -0.85
N GLY A 338 -13.15 -16.00 -0.75
CA GLY A 338 -13.17 -15.03 -1.84
C GLY A 338 -11.78 -14.52 -2.26
N PHE A 339 -10.70 -14.85 -1.53
CA PHE A 339 -9.33 -14.56 -1.91
C PHE A 339 -8.64 -15.70 -2.67
N GLY A 340 -9.40 -16.68 -3.17
CA GLY A 340 -8.90 -17.74 -4.03
C GLY A 340 -7.87 -18.63 -3.31
N ALA A 341 -8.34 -19.51 -2.43
CA ALA A 341 -7.62 -20.72 -2.12
C ALA A 341 -7.70 -21.60 -3.37
N LEU A 342 -6.59 -21.75 -4.07
CA LEU A 342 -6.40 -22.80 -5.08
C LEU A 342 -5.78 -24.04 -4.43
N PRO A 343 -6.09 -25.22 -4.97
CA PRO A 343 -5.65 -26.50 -4.44
C PRO A 343 -4.13 -26.67 -4.38
#